data_0a7474c1adcf2cc33180a5faec09f0a7
#
_entry.id   0a7474c1adcf2cc33180a5faec09f0a7
#
_cell.length_a   1.000
_cell.length_b   1.000
_cell.length_c   1.000
_cell.angle_alpha   90.00
_cell.angle_beta   90.00
_cell.angle_gamma   90.00
#
_symmetry.space_group_name_H-M   'P 1'
#
loop_
_entity.id
_entity.type
_entity.pdbx_description
1 polymer ?
#
loop_
_entity_poly.entity_id
_entity_poly.type
_entity_poly.pdbx_seq_one_letter_code
_entity_poly.pdbx_strand_id
1 'polypeptide(L)'
;MHWLFNSLGVRVDMKILFVADPLESFKIYKDTTFVMMRELQRRGHTVAACEPKDMMWQRGAVVTAFVRDITLTGEPERWFKSEQTHPAARPQALRDFGVVVMRKDPPFDSEYFYATHLLEQAEREGARVFNKPRALRDHPEKLAIMEFPQFIGPTLVTRDEDDIKRFHAEHGDIILKPLDGMGGTGIFRVKEDGLNLGSIIETLNQRGAQTVMVQKFLPEIALGDKRVLVIGGKPVPFCLARIPQGGEVRGNLAAGGKGVAQPLSARDREIGETLGPILMARGLLLAGVDVIGDCVTEINVTSPTCFQEIYNQTGFDVASMFVDALEAAV
;
A
#
# COMPACT_ATOMS: atom_id res chain seq x y z
N MET A 1 -24.97 8.36 -1.34
CA MET A 1 -24.92 9.23 -0.16
C MET A 1 -25.62 8.49 0.98
N HIS A 2 -24.90 7.57 1.65
CA HIS A 2 -25.39 6.86 2.84
C HIS A 2 -24.46 7.24 3.99
N TRP A 3 -24.98 8.08 4.88
CA TRP A 3 -24.34 8.44 6.13
C TRP A 3 -24.68 7.35 7.16
N LEU A 4 -23.70 6.93 7.96
CA LEU A 4 -23.97 6.20 9.18
C LEU A 4 -24.66 7.17 10.16
N PHE A 5 -25.96 7.13 10.16
CA PHE A 5 -26.75 7.72 11.23
C PHE A 5 -27.08 6.60 12.22
N ASN A 6 -26.82 6.84 13.50
CA ASN A 6 -27.54 6.09 14.52
C ASN A 6 -29.02 6.40 14.36
N SER A 7 -29.91 5.67 15.02
CA SER A 7 -31.36 5.83 14.97
C SER A 7 -31.91 7.24 15.26
N LEU A 8 -31.01 8.20 15.54
CA LEU A 8 -31.29 9.60 15.86
C LEU A 8 -30.68 10.60 14.87
N GLY A 9 -30.02 10.14 13.79
CA GLY A 9 -29.44 11.03 12.77
C GLY A 9 -28.20 11.80 13.22
N VAL A 10 -27.54 11.39 14.33
CA VAL A 10 -26.35 12.04 14.85
C VAL A 10 -25.11 11.39 14.25
N ARG A 11 -24.23 12.22 13.67
CA ARG A 11 -22.92 11.80 13.18
C ARG A 11 -22.07 11.31 14.37
N VAL A 12 -21.55 10.10 14.30
CA VAL A 12 -20.68 9.55 15.36
C VAL A 12 -19.25 9.99 15.06
N ASP A 13 -18.71 10.89 15.87
CA ASP A 13 -17.31 11.24 15.83
C ASP A 13 -16.49 10.07 16.38
N MET A 14 -15.49 9.63 15.62
CA MET A 14 -14.63 8.51 15.98
C MET A 14 -13.23 9.01 16.32
N LYS A 15 -12.53 8.29 17.18
CA LYS A 15 -11.08 8.43 17.36
C LYS A 15 -10.39 7.37 16.49
N ILE A 16 -9.58 7.80 15.54
CA ILE A 16 -8.88 6.94 14.59
C ILE A 16 -7.40 6.88 14.95
N LEU A 17 -6.86 5.67 15.14
CA LEU A 17 -5.44 5.44 15.36
C LEU A 17 -4.76 5.06 14.04
N PHE A 18 -3.70 5.77 13.66
CA PHE A 18 -2.79 5.38 12.60
C PHE A 18 -1.57 4.70 13.18
N VAL A 19 -1.31 3.46 12.75
CA VAL A 19 -0.05 2.77 12.98
C VAL A 19 0.81 3.00 11.76
N ALA A 20 1.80 3.90 11.84
CA ALA A 20 2.51 4.44 10.69
C ALA A 20 4.01 4.65 10.98
N ASP A 21 4.74 5.15 10.00
CA ASP A 21 6.11 5.64 10.17
C ASP A 21 6.13 6.91 11.05
N PRO A 22 7.31 7.30 11.57
CA PRO A 22 7.44 8.55 12.33
C PRO A 22 6.85 9.72 11.56
N LEU A 23 5.89 10.44 12.15
CA LEU A 23 5.18 11.55 11.48
C LEU A 23 6.13 12.66 11.02
N GLU A 24 7.26 12.83 11.71
CA GLU A 24 8.31 13.78 11.39
C GLU A 24 9.00 13.48 10.06
N SER A 25 8.90 12.24 9.56
CA SER A 25 9.45 11.82 8.27
C SER A 25 8.51 12.09 7.09
N PHE A 26 7.26 12.46 7.35
CA PHE A 26 6.25 12.63 6.29
C PHE A 26 6.58 13.80 5.38
N LYS A 27 6.56 13.53 4.08
CA LYS A 27 6.64 14.56 3.03
C LYS A 27 5.23 15.00 2.66
N ILE A 28 4.63 15.84 3.48
CA ILE A 28 3.20 16.19 3.45
C ILE A 28 2.68 16.66 2.09
N TYR A 29 3.57 17.20 1.22
CA TYR A 29 3.20 17.63 -0.13
C TYR A 29 2.81 16.48 -1.07
N LYS A 30 3.10 15.22 -0.69
CA LYS A 30 2.75 13.99 -1.44
C LYS A 30 2.29 12.83 -0.55
N ASP A 31 2.31 12.99 0.76
CA ASP A 31 1.99 11.91 1.69
C ASP A 31 0.50 11.58 1.69
N THR A 32 0.18 10.33 1.46
CA THR A 32 -1.21 9.84 1.42
C THR A 32 -1.81 9.70 2.81
N THR A 33 -1.04 9.26 3.80
CA THR A 33 -1.52 9.12 5.18
C THR A 33 -1.86 10.49 5.77
N PHE A 34 -1.05 11.52 5.46
CA PHE A 34 -1.36 12.89 5.84
C PHE A 34 -2.73 13.36 5.30
N VAL A 35 -3.04 13.11 4.03
CA VAL A 35 -4.33 13.57 3.48
C VAL A 35 -5.52 12.77 4.00
N MET A 36 -5.32 11.50 4.36
CA MET A 36 -6.31 10.72 5.10
C MET A 36 -6.61 11.35 6.47
N MET A 37 -5.58 11.69 7.24
CA MET A 37 -5.72 12.37 8.53
C MET A 37 -6.43 13.72 8.39
N ARG A 38 -6.06 14.50 7.35
CA ARG A 38 -6.67 15.79 7.05
C ARG A 38 -8.15 15.67 6.74
N GLU A 39 -8.54 14.72 5.93
CA GLU A 39 -9.95 14.49 5.59
C GLU A 39 -10.76 14.02 6.80
N LEU A 40 -10.20 13.12 7.62
CA LEU A 40 -10.84 12.68 8.86
C LEU A 40 -11.10 13.86 9.82
N GLN A 41 -10.10 14.71 10.06
CA GLN A 41 -10.29 15.89 10.92
C GLN A 41 -11.26 16.90 10.32
N ARG A 42 -11.25 17.09 8.98
CA ARG A 42 -12.23 17.94 8.30
C ARG A 42 -13.66 17.45 8.52
N ARG A 43 -13.86 16.14 8.68
CA ARG A 43 -15.16 15.52 9.00
C ARG A 43 -15.51 15.53 10.48
N GLY A 44 -14.63 16.00 11.36
CA GLY A 44 -14.86 16.08 12.81
C GLY A 44 -14.34 14.88 13.60
N HIS A 45 -13.69 13.91 12.96
CA HIS A 45 -13.04 12.82 13.68
C HIS A 45 -11.76 13.28 14.37
N THR A 46 -11.36 12.61 15.44
CA THR A 46 -10.08 12.82 16.10
C THR A 46 -9.07 11.78 15.63
N VAL A 47 -7.82 12.20 15.52
CA VAL A 47 -6.73 11.37 14.98
C VAL A 47 -5.65 11.18 16.03
N ALA A 48 -5.18 9.96 16.17
CA ALA A 48 -4.00 9.60 16.94
C ALA A 48 -3.03 8.80 16.07
N ALA A 49 -1.76 8.76 16.47
CA ALA A 49 -0.74 7.98 15.75
C ALA A 49 0.21 7.30 16.75
N CYS A 50 0.72 6.14 16.32
CA CYS A 50 1.84 5.43 16.95
C CYS A 50 2.67 4.73 15.86
N GLU A 51 3.89 4.32 16.25
CA GLU A 51 4.69 3.43 15.42
C GLU A 51 4.44 1.96 15.81
N PRO A 52 4.75 0.97 14.95
CA PRO A 52 4.64 -0.45 15.30
C PRO A 52 5.37 -0.82 16.59
N LYS A 53 6.53 -0.21 16.85
CA LYS A 53 7.34 -0.43 18.05
C LYS A 53 6.67 0.02 19.36
N ASP A 54 5.66 0.87 19.29
CA ASP A 54 4.93 1.40 20.44
C ASP A 54 3.83 0.46 20.92
N MET A 55 3.50 -0.57 20.12
CA MET A 55 2.50 -1.57 20.46
C MET A 55 3.07 -2.64 21.38
N MET A 56 2.26 -3.09 22.33
CA MET A 56 2.63 -4.13 23.28
C MET A 56 1.44 -5.01 23.66
N TRP A 57 1.73 -6.26 24.02
CA TRP A 57 0.79 -7.18 24.61
C TRP A 57 1.40 -7.88 25.83
N GLN A 58 0.64 -8.03 26.88
CA GLN A 58 1.03 -8.78 28.08
C GLN A 58 -0.06 -9.79 28.40
N ARG A 59 0.32 -10.98 28.86
CA ARG A 59 -0.63 -12.00 29.31
C ARG A 59 -1.60 -11.45 30.37
N GLY A 60 -2.89 -11.63 30.12
CA GLY A 60 -3.95 -11.14 31.02
C GLY A 60 -4.34 -9.66 30.78
N ALA A 61 -3.75 -9.02 29.79
CA ALA A 61 -4.10 -7.68 29.31
C ALA A 61 -4.46 -7.71 27.82
N VAL A 62 -5.00 -6.59 27.32
CA VAL A 62 -5.27 -6.40 25.89
C VAL A 62 -4.08 -5.75 25.20
N VAL A 63 -4.06 -5.78 23.85
CA VAL A 63 -3.06 -5.03 23.07
C VAL A 63 -3.24 -3.54 23.30
N THR A 64 -2.13 -2.89 23.66
CA THR A 64 -2.06 -1.45 23.91
C THR A 64 -0.94 -0.81 23.09
N ALA A 65 -0.99 0.51 22.94
CA ALA A 65 0.10 1.28 22.34
C ALA A 65 0.30 2.62 23.09
N PHE A 66 1.54 3.12 23.07
CA PHE A 66 1.81 4.50 23.39
C PHE A 66 1.44 5.36 22.18
N VAL A 67 0.45 6.23 22.32
CA VAL A 67 -0.09 7.01 21.21
C VAL A 67 0.10 8.50 21.43
N ARG A 68 0.18 9.24 20.31
CA ARG A 68 0.13 10.70 20.29
C ARG A 68 -1.20 11.14 19.69
N ASP A 69 -1.97 11.95 20.38
CA ASP A 69 -3.12 12.63 19.80
C ASP A 69 -2.62 13.73 18.86
N ILE A 70 -3.15 13.79 17.64
CA ILE A 70 -2.66 14.61 16.55
C ILE A 70 -3.70 15.66 16.16
N THR A 71 -3.28 16.93 16.13
CA THR A 71 -4.06 18.03 15.55
C THR A 71 -3.27 18.63 14.40
N LEU A 72 -3.85 18.67 13.20
CA LEU A 72 -3.23 19.29 12.04
C LEU A 72 -3.32 20.82 12.16
N THR A 73 -2.21 21.49 11.87
CA THR A 73 -2.11 22.96 12.04
C THR A 73 -2.48 23.73 10.78
N GLY A 74 -2.37 23.09 9.61
CA GLY A 74 -2.42 23.76 8.30
C GLY A 74 -1.10 24.43 7.87
N GLU A 75 -0.08 24.44 8.73
CA GLU A 75 1.25 25.03 8.46
C GLU A 75 2.21 23.96 7.91
N PRO A 76 2.79 24.11 6.72
CA PRO A 76 3.64 23.04 6.14
C PRO A 76 4.85 22.65 6.99
N GLU A 77 5.51 23.60 7.65
CA GLU A 77 6.71 23.36 8.45
C GLU A 77 6.43 22.76 9.82
N ARG A 78 5.20 22.94 10.33
CA ARG A 78 4.72 22.42 11.61
C ARG A 78 3.34 21.80 11.41
N TRP A 79 3.23 20.90 10.48
CA TRP A 79 1.96 20.40 9.97
C TRP A 79 1.08 19.72 11.01
N PHE A 80 1.62 19.30 12.16
CA PHE A 80 0.87 18.80 13.29
C PHE A 80 1.35 19.35 14.63
N LYS A 81 0.44 19.37 15.59
CA LYS A 81 0.72 19.43 17.01
C LYS A 81 0.39 18.07 17.59
N SER A 82 1.26 17.55 18.43
CA SER A 82 0.97 16.38 19.24
C SER A 82 0.91 16.78 20.68
N GLU A 83 -0.18 16.51 21.34
CA GLU A 83 -0.17 16.43 22.79
C GLU A 83 0.56 15.14 23.12
N GLN A 84 1.86 15.24 23.42
CA GLN A 84 2.54 14.14 24.08
C GLN A 84 1.79 13.90 25.37
N THR A 85 1.11 12.79 25.43
CA THR A 85 0.73 12.26 26.74
C THR A 85 2.02 12.21 27.54
N HIS A 86 2.05 12.95 28.67
CA HIS A 86 3.13 13.11 29.66
C HIS A 86 4.01 11.84 29.74
N PRO A 87 5.31 11.91 30.16
CA PRO A 87 6.14 10.72 30.40
C PRO A 87 5.53 9.68 31.34
N ALA A 88 4.44 10.02 32.06
CA ALA A 88 3.58 9.15 32.87
C ALA A 88 2.34 8.65 32.10
N ALA A 89 2.22 8.85 30.79
CA ALA A 89 1.07 8.40 30.05
C ALA A 89 0.98 6.87 30.05
N ARG A 90 -0.22 6.38 30.29
CA ARG A 90 -0.51 4.96 30.17
C ARG A 90 -0.76 4.62 28.71
N PRO A 91 -0.30 3.44 28.25
CA PRO A 91 -0.65 2.99 26.91
C PRO A 91 -2.17 2.82 26.78
N GLN A 92 -2.71 3.16 25.61
CA GLN A 92 -4.15 3.06 25.32
C GLN A 92 -4.44 1.72 24.63
N ALA A 93 -5.57 1.09 24.99
CA ALA A 93 -5.99 -0.15 24.34
C ALA A 93 -6.44 0.11 22.90
N LEU A 94 -5.99 -0.72 21.95
CA LEU A 94 -6.33 -0.53 20.53
C LEU A 94 -7.84 -0.66 20.28
N ARG A 95 -8.53 -1.49 21.06
CA ARG A 95 -9.99 -1.68 20.97
C ARG A 95 -10.81 -0.45 21.37
N ASP A 96 -10.21 0.51 22.07
CA ASP A 96 -10.90 1.73 22.52
C ASP A 96 -10.94 2.81 21.41
N PHE A 97 -10.21 2.58 20.29
CA PHE A 97 -10.31 3.41 19.11
C PHE A 97 -11.50 2.98 18.24
N GLY A 98 -12.17 3.94 17.62
CA GLY A 98 -13.22 3.65 16.64
C GLY A 98 -12.69 2.82 15.47
N VAL A 99 -11.48 3.15 15.01
CA VAL A 99 -10.76 2.43 13.95
C VAL A 99 -9.26 2.50 14.19
N VAL A 100 -8.55 1.44 13.82
CA VAL A 100 -7.09 1.38 13.70
C VAL A 100 -6.73 1.21 12.22
N VAL A 101 -5.89 2.08 11.67
CA VAL A 101 -5.46 2.04 10.27
C VAL A 101 -3.98 1.72 10.23
N MET A 102 -3.60 0.57 9.63
CA MET A 102 -2.21 0.21 9.41
C MET A 102 -1.69 0.91 8.16
N ARG A 103 -0.72 1.80 8.35
CA ARG A 103 -0.13 2.63 7.28
C ARG A 103 1.39 2.67 7.32
N LYS A 104 2.01 1.71 8.02
CA LYS A 104 3.46 1.53 7.98
C LYS A 104 3.90 1.19 6.56
N ASP A 105 4.87 1.93 6.07
CA ASP A 105 5.47 1.66 4.75
C ASP A 105 6.25 0.33 4.74
N PRO A 106 6.36 -0.34 3.58
CA PRO A 106 7.29 -1.46 3.43
C PRO A 106 8.72 -1.06 3.83
N PRO A 107 9.63 -2.02 4.08
CA PRO A 107 9.53 -3.42 3.70
C PRO A 107 8.59 -4.22 4.62
N PHE A 108 7.97 -5.27 4.07
CA PHE A 108 7.24 -6.27 4.85
C PHE A 108 8.26 -7.26 5.46
N ASP A 109 8.99 -6.77 6.44
CA ASP A 109 10.01 -7.52 7.17
C ASP A 109 9.43 -8.26 8.40
N SER A 110 10.29 -8.84 9.22
CA SER A 110 9.88 -9.55 10.42
C SER A 110 9.15 -8.65 11.42
N GLU A 111 9.56 -7.38 11.55
CA GLU A 111 8.92 -6.42 12.46
C GLU A 111 7.53 -6.03 11.97
N TYR A 112 7.37 -5.82 10.66
CA TYR A 112 6.05 -5.62 10.06
C TYR A 112 5.16 -6.84 10.29
N PHE A 113 5.69 -8.05 10.05
CA PHE A 113 4.97 -9.31 10.27
C PHE A 113 4.52 -9.45 11.73
N TYR A 114 5.40 -9.17 12.71
CA TYR A 114 5.03 -9.23 14.14
C TYR A 114 3.99 -8.18 14.50
N ALA A 115 4.09 -6.96 13.97
CA ALA A 115 3.09 -5.93 14.16
C ALA A 115 1.70 -6.38 13.67
N THR A 116 1.61 -7.09 12.55
CA THR A 116 0.33 -7.64 12.05
C THR A 116 -0.26 -8.67 13.01
N HIS A 117 0.54 -9.45 13.72
CA HIS A 117 0.05 -10.40 14.74
C HIS A 117 -0.50 -9.69 15.98
N LEU A 118 0.15 -8.59 16.43
CA LEU A 118 -0.39 -7.77 17.51
C LEU A 118 -1.72 -7.12 17.11
N LEU A 119 -1.80 -6.59 15.89
CA LEU A 119 -3.04 -6.03 15.36
C LEU A 119 -4.16 -7.08 15.21
N GLU A 120 -3.84 -8.29 14.77
CA GLU A 120 -4.83 -9.38 14.72
C GLU A 120 -5.30 -9.80 16.12
N GLN A 121 -4.40 -9.78 17.11
CA GLN A 121 -4.81 -10.00 18.51
C GLN A 121 -5.73 -8.87 19.00
N ALA A 122 -5.43 -7.62 18.65
CA ALA A 122 -6.30 -6.49 18.96
C ALA A 122 -7.70 -6.65 18.30
N GLU A 123 -7.79 -7.20 17.07
CA GLU A 123 -9.08 -7.52 16.45
C GLU A 123 -9.88 -8.56 17.24
N ARG A 124 -9.22 -9.62 17.75
CA ARG A 124 -9.87 -10.62 18.62
C ARG A 124 -10.37 -10.01 19.93
N GLU A 125 -9.77 -8.89 20.34
CA GLU A 125 -10.13 -8.11 21.53
C GLU A 125 -11.20 -7.04 21.26
N GLY A 126 -11.63 -6.89 19.99
CA GLY A 126 -12.70 -5.99 19.57
C GLY A 126 -12.25 -4.73 18.81
N ALA A 127 -10.95 -4.58 18.50
CA ALA A 127 -10.48 -3.49 17.64
C ALA A 127 -10.95 -3.70 16.19
N ARG A 128 -11.18 -2.59 15.46
CA ARG A 128 -11.48 -2.59 14.02
C ARG A 128 -10.25 -2.14 13.28
N VAL A 129 -9.55 -3.07 12.61
CA VAL A 129 -8.27 -2.79 11.95
C VAL A 129 -8.43 -2.85 10.42
N PHE A 130 -7.88 -1.86 9.71
CA PHE A 130 -7.82 -1.76 8.24
C PHE A 130 -6.40 -1.38 7.76
N ASN A 131 -5.84 -2.01 6.70
CA ASN A 131 -6.34 -3.28 6.13
C ASN A 131 -6.26 -4.38 7.19
N LYS A 132 -7.07 -5.44 7.03
CA LYS A 132 -7.06 -6.54 7.99
C LYS A 132 -5.68 -7.17 8.11
N PRO A 133 -5.15 -7.35 9.32
CA PRO A 133 -3.78 -7.82 9.55
C PRO A 133 -3.49 -9.19 8.91
N ARG A 134 -4.45 -10.09 8.94
CA ARG A 134 -4.33 -11.39 8.28
C ARG A 134 -4.26 -11.24 6.76
N ALA A 135 -5.09 -10.38 6.18
CA ALA A 135 -5.08 -10.14 4.74
C ALA A 135 -3.74 -9.53 4.27
N LEU A 136 -3.11 -8.67 5.07
CA LEU A 136 -1.77 -8.15 4.78
C LEU A 136 -0.73 -9.28 4.67
N ARG A 137 -0.80 -10.28 5.55
CA ARG A 137 0.11 -11.44 5.51
C ARG A 137 -0.20 -12.40 4.35
N ASP A 138 -1.48 -12.60 4.06
CA ASP A 138 -1.93 -13.56 3.05
C ASP A 138 -1.76 -13.02 1.61
N HIS A 139 -1.42 -11.70 1.43
CA HIS A 139 -1.24 -11.06 0.14
C HIS A 139 0.16 -10.43 -0.01
N PRO A 140 1.23 -11.21 -0.16
CA PRO A 140 2.53 -10.68 -0.55
C PRO A 140 2.39 -9.96 -1.89
N GLU A 141 2.72 -8.67 -1.93
CA GLU A 141 2.29 -7.71 -2.98
C GLU A 141 2.61 -8.16 -4.41
N LYS A 142 3.77 -8.80 -4.62
CA LYS A 142 4.17 -9.33 -5.93
C LYS A 142 3.54 -10.71 -6.22
N LEU A 143 3.44 -11.58 -5.21
CA LEU A 143 2.92 -12.94 -5.41
C LEU A 143 1.40 -12.99 -5.54
N ALA A 144 0.69 -12.02 -4.96
CA ALA A 144 -0.78 -11.96 -5.02
C ALA A 144 -1.32 -11.93 -6.47
N ILE A 145 -0.52 -11.47 -7.44
CA ILE A 145 -0.93 -11.44 -8.85
C ILE A 145 -1.16 -12.85 -9.43
N MET A 146 -0.53 -13.89 -8.85
CA MET A 146 -0.68 -15.28 -9.33
C MET A 146 -2.13 -15.79 -9.24
N GLU A 147 -2.94 -15.18 -8.39
CA GLU A 147 -4.37 -15.51 -8.28
C GLU A 147 -5.21 -14.97 -9.43
N PHE A 148 -4.63 -14.09 -10.27
CA PHE A 148 -5.32 -13.41 -11.37
C PHE A 148 -4.60 -13.63 -12.71
N PRO A 149 -4.41 -14.90 -13.15
CA PRO A 149 -3.61 -15.23 -14.33
C PRO A 149 -4.14 -14.58 -15.62
N GLN A 150 -5.42 -14.22 -15.70
CA GLN A 150 -6.03 -13.53 -16.82
C GLN A 150 -5.59 -12.06 -16.98
N PHE A 151 -4.95 -11.51 -15.93
CA PHE A 151 -4.51 -10.12 -15.89
C PHE A 151 -2.99 -9.95 -15.86
N ILE A 152 -2.21 -11.02 -15.91
CA ILE A 152 -0.74 -10.95 -15.85
C ILE A 152 -0.11 -11.38 -17.18
N GLY A 153 1.05 -10.84 -17.48
CA GLY A 153 1.91 -11.32 -18.56
C GLY A 153 2.69 -12.59 -18.13
N PRO A 154 3.50 -13.16 -19.04
CA PRO A 154 4.38 -14.28 -18.72
C PRO A 154 5.19 -13.98 -17.46
N THR A 155 5.05 -14.83 -16.44
CA THR A 155 5.61 -14.64 -15.11
C THR A 155 6.13 -15.98 -14.58
N LEU A 156 7.33 -15.97 -14.01
CA LEU A 156 7.97 -17.09 -13.34
C LEU A 156 8.35 -16.68 -11.93
N VAL A 157 8.13 -17.54 -10.95
CA VAL A 157 8.61 -17.38 -9.58
C VAL A 157 9.46 -18.59 -9.24
N THR A 158 10.75 -18.39 -9.06
CA THR A 158 11.72 -19.47 -8.79
C THR A 158 12.95 -18.93 -8.07
N ARG A 159 13.76 -19.83 -7.53
CA ARG A 159 15.14 -19.55 -7.10
C ARG A 159 16.17 -20.27 -7.98
N ASP A 160 15.73 -21.09 -8.90
CA ASP A 160 16.57 -21.90 -9.76
C ASP A 160 17.08 -21.10 -10.96
N GLU A 161 18.41 -21.12 -11.14
CA GLU A 161 19.08 -20.35 -12.20
C GLU A 161 18.73 -20.89 -13.60
N ASP A 162 18.63 -22.21 -13.75
CA ASP A 162 18.34 -22.83 -15.06
C ASP A 162 16.90 -22.55 -15.50
N ASP A 163 15.96 -22.47 -14.56
CA ASP A 163 14.60 -22.03 -14.84
C ASP A 163 14.58 -20.59 -15.38
N ILE A 164 15.34 -19.68 -14.75
CA ILE A 164 15.43 -18.28 -15.18
C ILE A 164 16.06 -18.19 -16.56
N LYS A 165 17.12 -18.95 -16.84
CA LYS A 165 17.76 -18.98 -18.16
C LYS A 165 16.82 -19.52 -19.25
N ARG A 166 16.03 -20.56 -18.94
CA ARG A 166 15.01 -21.06 -19.87
C ARG A 166 13.94 -20.01 -20.16
N PHE A 167 13.46 -19.33 -19.12
CA PHE A 167 12.47 -18.26 -19.29
C PHE A 167 13.03 -17.11 -20.14
N HIS A 168 14.29 -16.73 -19.93
CA HIS A 168 14.94 -15.73 -20.77
C HIS A 168 15.07 -16.19 -22.22
N ALA A 169 15.48 -17.44 -22.45
CA ALA A 169 15.59 -17.99 -23.81
C ALA A 169 14.24 -18.03 -24.55
N GLU A 170 13.13 -18.23 -23.82
CA GLU A 170 11.78 -18.25 -24.38
C GLU A 170 11.23 -16.84 -24.67
N HIS A 171 11.47 -15.88 -23.79
CA HIS A 171 10.83 -14.57 -23.83
C HIS A 171 11.74 -13.42 -24.28
N GLY A 172 13.05 -13.62 -24.33
CA GLY A 172 14.07 -12.64 -24.75
C GLY A 172 14.25 -11.54 -23.70
N ASP A 173 13.47 -10.47 -23.78
CA ASP A 173 13.58 -9.30 -22.91
C ASP A 173 12.75 -9.52 -21.63
N ILE A 174 13.42 -9.55 -20.48
CA ILE A 174 12.81 -9.88 -19.18
C ILE A 174 13.16 -8.89 -18.08
N ILE A 175 12.33 -8.87 -17.05
CA ILE A 175 12.55 -8.16 -15.79
C ILE A 175 12.74 -9.20 -14.68
N LEU A 176 13.80 -9.03 -13.87
CA LEU A 176 14.00 -9.76 -12.63
C LEU A 176 13.80 -8.81 -11.46
N LYS A 177 13.12 -9.27 -10.41
CA LYS A 177 12.87 -8.47 -9.21
C LYS A 177 12.80 -9.33 -7.94
N PRO A 178 13.30 -8.83 -6.77
CA PRO A 178 13.10 -9.50 -5.49
C PRO A 178 11.62 -9.45 -5.10
N LEU A 179 11.17 -10.39 -4.28
CA LEU A 179 9.78 -10.45 -3.83
C LEU A 179 9.44 -9.40 -2.79
N ASP A 180 10.37 -9.04 -1.94
CA ASP A 180 10.25 -8.15 -0.78
C ASP A 180 10.72 -6.70 -1.04
N GLY A 181 11.26 -6.41 -2.23
CA GLY A 181 11.72 -5.08 -2.60
C GLY A 181 10.58 -4.09 -2.81
N MET A 182 10.83 -2.81 -2.47
CA MET A 182 9.91 -1.70 -2.66
C MET A 182 10.54 -0.56 -3.49
N GLY A 183 9.70 0.35 -4.01
CA GLY A 183 10.17 1.57 -4.68
C GLY A 183 11.01 1.35 -5.93
N GLY A 184 10.98 0.15 -6.50
CA GLY A 184 11.78 -0.22 -7.67
C GLY A 184 13.20 -0.70 -7.33
N THR A 185 13.55 -0.87 -6.06
CA THR A 185 14.86 -1.38 -5.64
C THR A 185 15.04 -2.83 -6.10
N GLY A 186 16.21 -3.12 -6.68
CA GLY A 186 16.55 -4.48 -7.12
C GLY A 186 15.84 -4.95 -8.39
N ILE A 187 15.22 -4.04 -9.16
CA ILE A 187 14.63 -4.37 -10.46
C ILE A 187 15.70 -4.28 -11.54
N PHE A 188 15.89 -5.37 -12.27
CA PHE A 188 16.84 -5.45 -13.38
C PHE A 188 16.11 -5.86 -14.66
N ARG A 189 16.45 -5.18 -15.76
CA ARG A 189 16.06 -5.60 -17.11
C ARG A 189 17.23 -6.32 -17.76
N VAL A 190 16.96 -7.47 -18.33
CA VAL A 190 17.91 -8.23 -19.17
C VAL A 190 17.30 -8.36 -20.55
N LYS A 191 17.99 -7.78 -21.53
CA LYS A 191 17.58 -7.82 -22.94
C LYS A 191 17.89 -9.17 -23.57
N GLU A 192 17.47 -9.33 -24.84
CA GLU A 192 17.64 -10.55 -25.63
C GLU A 192 19.09 -11.05 -25.70
N ASP A 193 20.09 -10.14 -25.61
CA ASP A 193 21.50 -10.50 -25.62
C ASP A 193 21.97 -11.20 -24.32
N GLY A 194 21.15 -11.21 -23.27
CA GLY A 194 21.45 -11.85 -21.99
C GLY A 194 22.61 -11.23 -21.23
N LEU A 195 23.02 -9.99 -21.58
CA LEU A 195 24.17 -9.33 -20.93
C LEU A 195 24.00 -9.27 -19.43
N ASN A 196 24.98 -9.77 -18.68
CA ASN A 196 25.00 -9.85 -17.21
C ASN A 196 23.94 -10.75 -16.56
N LEU A 197 23.17 -11.55 -17.31
CA LEU A 197 22.08 -12.39 -16.75
C LEU A 197 22.57 -13.22 -15.56
N GLY A 198 23.72 -13.93 -15.71
CA GLY A 198 24.26 -14.77 -14.62
C GLY A 198 24.56 -13.97 -13.35
N SER A 199 25.27 -12.83 -13.47
CA SER A 199 25.60 -11.98 -12.33
C SER A 199 24.35 -11.37 -11.65
N ILE A 200 23.33 -11.04 -12.42
CA ILE A 200 22.06 -10.53 -11.92
C ILE A 200 21.32 -11.64 -11.14
N ILE A 201 21.29 -12.86 -11.70
CA ILE A 201 20.69 -14.02 -11.02
C ILE A 201 21.40 -14.27 -9.68
N GLU A 202 22.73 -14.42 -9.69
CA GLU A 202 23.52 -14.65 -8.47
C GLU A 202 23.27 -13.59 -7.39
N THR A 203 23.13 -12.33 -7.81
CA THR A 203 22.90 -11.20 -6.90
C THR A 203 21.50 -11.28 -6.28
N LEU A 204 20.46 -11.51 -7.09
CA LEU A 204 19.09 -11.47 -6.64
C LEU A 204 18.68 -12.74 -5.90
N ASN A 205 19.05 -13.92 -6.44
CA ASN A 205 18.67 -15.18 -5.82
C ASN A 205 19.65 -15.63 -4.73
N GLN A 206 20.74 -14.86 -4.48
CA GLN A 206 21.78 -15.19 -3.51
C GLN A 206 22.27 -16.64 -3.67
N ARG A 207 22.61 -17.02 -4.90
CA ARG A 207 23.04 -18.39 -5.27
C ARG A 207 22.01 -19.46 -4.88
N GLY A 208 20.74 -19.20 -5.16
CA GLY A 208 19.64 -20.12 -4.90
C GLY A 208 19.04 -20.06 -3.48
N ALA A 209 19.52 -19.15 -2.62
CA ALA A 209 18.97 -18.98 -1.28
C ALA A 209 17.65 -18.18 -1.28
N GLN A 210 17.46 -17.30 -2.26
CA GLN A 210 16.32 -16.40 -2.35
C GLN A 210 15.46 -16.67 -3.60
N THR A 211 14.15 -16.67 -3.41
CA THR A 211 13.18 -16.73 -4.52
C THR A 211 13.04 -15.35 -5.17
N VAL A 212 12.97 -15.32 -6.49
CA VAL A 212 12.79 -14.10 -7.29
C VAL A 212 11.58 -14.23 -8.20
N MET A 213 11.05 -13.11 -8.64
CA MET A 213 10.07 -13.04 -9.71
C MET A 213 10.75 -12.59 -11.00
N VAL A 214 10.44 -13.30 -12.09
CA VAL A 214 10.88 -12.98 -13.44
C VAL A 214 9.64 -12.75 -14.30
N GLN A 215 9.60 -11.67 -15.04
CA GLN A 215 8.48 -11.32 -15.92
C GLN A 215 8.99 -10.93 -17.30
N LYS A 216 8.21 -11.22 -18.34
CA LYS A 216 8.46 -10.65 -19.67
C LYS A 216 8.45 -9.13 -19.58
N PHE A 217 9.41 -8.46 -20.19
CA PHE A 217 9.43 -7.00 -20.26
C PHE A 217 8.23 -6.51 -21.07
N LEU A 218 7.57 -5.49 -20.54
CA LEU A 218 6.42 -4.84 -21.18
C LEU A 218 6.87 -3.46 -21.66
N PRO A 219 7.02 -3.26 -23.00
CA PRO A 219 7.49 -1.99 -23.57
C PRO A 219 6.53 -0.82 -23.28
N GLU A 220 5.28 -1.12 -22.95
CA GLU A 220 4.26 -0.15 -22.53
C GLU A 220 4.64 0.62 -21.26
N ILE A 221 5.67 0.19 -20.52
CA ILE A 221 6.25 0.95 -19.41
C ILE A 221 6.67 2.37 -19.83
N ALA A 222 6.99 2.56 -21.12
CA ALA A 222 7.29 3.88 -21.67
C ALA A 222 6.10 4.87 -21.56
N LEU A 223 4.87 4.35 -21.49
CA LEU A 223 3.65 5.12 -21.23
C LEU A 223 3.32 5.25 -19.75
N GLY A 224 4.05 4.54 -18.90
CA GLY A 224 3.95 4.57 -17.46
C GLY A 224 3.47 3.25 -16.83
N ASP A 225 3.93 3.03 -15.61
CA ASP A 225 3.41 2.07 -14.67
C ASP A 225 2.23 2.71 -13.93
N LYS A 226 1.01 2.28 -14.23
CA LYS A 226 -0.22 2.90 -13.73
C LYS A 226 -0.56 2.39 -12.33
N ARG A 227 -0.67 3.28 -11.34
CA ARG A 227 -1.25 2.98 -10.03
C ARG A 227 -2.77 3.14 -10.11
N VAL A 228 -3.50 2.03 -10.19
CA VAL A 228 -4.95 1.97 -10.06
C VAL A 228 -5.31 1.74 -8.60
N LEU A 229 -5.92 2.73 -7.96
CA LEU A 229 -6.35 2.60 -6.56
C LEU A 229 -7.73 1.94 -6.50
N VAL A 230 -7.88 1.01 -5.56
CA VAL A 230 -9.14 0.32 -5.23
C VAL A 230 -9.46 0.61 -3.78
N ILE A 231 -10.62 1.22 -3.52
CA ILE A 231 -11.06 1.67 -2.20
C ILE A 231 -12.47 1.16 -1.94
N GLY A 232 -12.68 0.46 -0.82
CA GLY A 232 -14.00 -0.09 -0.49
C GLY A 232 -14.54 -1.03 -1.57
N GLY A 233 -13.65 -1.76 -2.26
CA GLY A 233 -13.99 -2.67 -3.35
C GLY A 233 -14.29 -2.01 -4.70
N LYS A 234 -14.04 -0.70 -4.84
CA LYS A 234 -14.31 0.05 -6.07
C LYS A 234 -13.05 0.76 -6.57
N PRO A 235 -12.75 0.74 -7.88
CA PRO A 235 -11.63 1.50 -8.41
C PRO A 235 -11.92 3.02 -8.34
N VAL A 236 -10.88 3.78 -8.01
CA VAL A 236 -10.88 5.24 -8.20
C VAL A 236 -10.97 5.53 -9.69
N PRO A 237 -11.78 6.51 -10.17
CA PRO A 237 -12.00 6.73 -11.60
C PRO A 237 -10.77 7.22 -12.37
N PHE A 238 -9.69 7.54 -11.66
CA PHE A 238 -8.41 7.97 -12.21
C PHE A 238 -7.28 7.08 -11.68
N CYS A 239 -6.26 6.84 -12.51
CA CYS A 239 -5.00 6.24 -12.11
C CYS A 239 -3.86 7.26 -12.20
N LEU A 240 -2.72 6.96 -11.58
CA LEU A 240 -1.49 7.71 -11.76
C LEU A 240 -0.52 6.91 -12.60
N ALA A 241 -0.28 7.31 -13.86
CA ALA A 241 0.77 6.76 -14.69
C ALA A 241 2.12 7.32 -14.22
N ARG A 242 3.01 6.44 -13.77
CA ARG A 242 4.36 6.77 -13.29
C ARG A 242 5.34 6.48 -14.43
N ILE A 243 5.70 7.54 -15.16
CA ILE A 243 6.48 7.46 -16.39
C ILE A 243 7.97 7.48 -16.05
N PRO A 244 8.75 6.46 -16.45
CA PRO A 244 10.20 6.43 -16.26
C PRO A 244 10.88 7.66 -16.85
N GLN A 245 11.96 8.13 -16.24
CA GLN A 245 12.74 9.28 -16.68
C GLN A 245 14.23 8.92 -16.83
N GLY A 246 14.95 9.65 -17.66
CA GLY A 246 16.41 9.60 -17.68
C GLY A 246 17.03 8.26 -18.11
N GLY A 247 16.33 7.45 -18.91
CA GLY A 247 16.83 6.12 -19.36
C GLY A 247 16.57 4.99 -18.34
N GLU A 248 15.88 5.27 -17.24
CA GLU A 248 15.42 4.26 -16.29
C GLU A 248 14.29 3.41 -16.88
N VAL A 249 14.18 2.17 -16.41
CA VAL A 249 13.06 1.26 -16.72
C VAL A 249 12.00 1.26 -15.60
N ARG A 250 12.25 2.00 -14.52
CA ARG A 250 11.39 2.04 -13.32
C ARG A 250 10.53 3.28 -13.34
N GLY A 251 9.21 3.12 -13.29
CA GLY A 251 8.25 4.21 -13.20
C GLY A 251 8.02 4.75 -11.79
N ASN A 252 8.53 4.07 -10.75
CA ASN A 252 8.28 4.45 -9.36
C ASN A 252 8.66 5.90 -9.07
N LEU A 253 7.77 6.66 -8.40
CA LEU A 253 8.03 8.06 -8.03
C LEU A 253 9.27 8.20 -7.12
N ALA A 254 9.54 7.19 -6.29
CA ALA A 254 10.74 7.11 -5.46
C ALA A 254 12.02 6.99 -6.28
N ALA A 255 11.95 6.39 -7.47
CA ALA A 255 13.07 6.29 -8.43
C ALA A 255 13.15 7.47 -9.41
N GLY A 256 12.38 8.53 -9.19
CA GLY A 256 12.39 9.74 -10.03
C GLY A 256 11.39 9.72 -11.18
N GLY A 257 10.46 8.76 -11.22
CA GLY A 257 9.38 8.73 -12.21
C GLY A 257 8.50 9.97 -12.16
N LYS A 258 7.95 10.36 -13.31
CA LYS A 258 6.99 11.48 -13.42
C LYS A 258 5.56 10.93 -13.32
N GLY A 259 4.81 11.39 -12.31
CA GLY A 259 3.40 11.04 -12.15
C GLY A 259 2.48 11.87 -13.04
N VAL A 260 1.65 11.20 -13.84
CA VAL A 260 0.60 11.82 -14.68
C VAL A 260 -0.72 11.14 -14.37
N ALA A 261 -1.66 11.89 -13.80
CA ALA A 261 -3.00 11.39 -13.54
C ALA A 261 -3.81 11.34 -14.85
N GLN A 262 -4.55 10.24 -15.04
CA GLN A 262 -5.38 10.04 -16.22
C GLN A 262 -6.63 9.22 -15.88
N PRO A 263 -7.73 9.36 -16.64
CA PRO A 263 -8.89 8.49 -16.47
C PRO A 263 -8.51 7.01 -16.68
N LEU A 264 -9.20 6.11 -15.99
CA LEU A 264 -9.03 4.67 -16.21
C LEU A 264 -9.36 4.31 -17.65
N SER A 265 -8.49 3.54 -18.30
CA SER A 265 -8.84 2.84 -19.54
C SER A 265 -9.93 1.79 -19.30
N ALA A 266 -10.51 1.23 -20.36
CA ALA A 266 -11.47 0.13 -20.22
C ALA A 266 -10.85 -1.07 -19.49
N ARG A 267 -9.57 -1.37 -19.80
CA ARG A 267 -8.83 -2.47 -19.17
C ARG A 267 -8.50 -2.20 -17.71
N ASP A 268 -8.06 -0.99 -17.36
CA ASP A 268 -7.80 -0.60 -15.97
C ASP A 268 -9.07 -0.71 -15.11
N ARG A 269 -10.21 -0.31 -15.69
CA ARG A 269 -11.53 -0.42 -15.05
C ARG A 269 -11.92 -1.87 -14.84
N GLU A 270 -11.80 -2.72 -15.87
CA GLU A 270 -12.08 -4.15 -15.79
C GLU A 270 -11.25 -4.82 -14.68
N ILE A 271 -9.95 -4.53 -14.62
CA ILE A 271 -9.06 -5.02 -13.57
C ILE A 271 -9.56 -4.56 -12.20
N GLY A 272 -9.77 -3.27 -12.02
CA GLY A 272 -10.21 -2.71 -10.74
C GLY A 272 -11.57 -3.21 -10.27
N GLU A 273 -12.55 -3.34 -11.17
CA GLU A 273 -13.89 -3.85 -10.88
C GLU A 273 -13.89 -5.36 -10.60
N THR A 274 -12.94 -6.12 -11.19
CA THR A 274 -12.81 -7.56 -10.94
C THR A 274 -12.10 -7.84 -9.61
N LEU A 275 -10.97 -7.17 -9.37
CA LEU A 275 -10.18 -7.37 -8.15
C LEU A 275 -10.85 -6.76 -6.92
N GLY A 276 -11.49 -5.60 -7.07
CA GLY A 276 -12.01 -4.81 -5.97
C GLY A 276 -12.92 -5.58 -5.00
N PRO A 277 -14.00 -6.22 -5.46
CA PRO A 277 -14.87 -7.00 -4.57
C PRO A 277 -14.15 -8.16 -3.88
N ILE A 278 -13.18 -8.81 -4.54
CA ILE A 278 -12.40 -9.90 -3.99
C ILE A 278 -11.50 -9.38 -2.86
N LEU A 279 -10.77 -8.29 -3.09
CA LEU A 279 -9.90 -7.67 -2.11
C LEU A 279 -10.69 -7.17 -0.89
N MET A 280 -11.83 -6.51 -1.13
CA MET A 280 -12.71 -6.03 -0.06
C MET A 280 -13.27 -7.18 0.79
N ALA A 281 -13.71 -8.28 0.18
CA ALA A 281 -14.20 -9.46 0.89
C ALA A 281 -13.13 -10.09 1.80
N ARG A 282 -11.86 -9.91 1.48
CA ARG A 282 -10.71 -10.33 2.31
C ARG A 282 -10.35 -9.34 3.41
N GLY A 283 -10.97 -8.16 3.40
CA GLY A 283 -10.73 -7.09 4.38
C GLY A 283 -9.62 -6.11 3.97
N LEU A 284 -9.30 -6.06 2.69
CA LEU A 284 -8.41 -5.05 2.09
C LEU A 284 -9.26 -3.86 1.63
N LEU A 285 -9.44 -2.89 2.54
CA LEU A 285 -10.23 -1.68 2.29
C LEU A 285 -9.57 -0.79 1.23
N LEU A 286 -8.24 -0.76 1.21
CA LEU A 286 -7.43 0.01 0.29
C LEU A 286 -6.36 -0.88 -0.34
N ALA A 287 -6.30 -0.88 -1.66
CA ALA A 287 -5.24 -1.52 -2.43
C ALA A 287 -4.79 -0.63 -3.59
N GLY A 288 -3.55 -0.78 -4.00
CA GLY A 288 -2.98 -0.14 -5.19
C GLY A 288 -2.54 -1.19 -6.19
N VAL A 289 -3.23 -1.29 -7.31
CA VAL A 289 -2.90 -2.24 -8.39
C VAL A 289 -2.00 -1.56 -9.39
N ASP A 290 -0.82 -2.12 -9.62
CA ASP A 290 0.15 -1.61 -10.58
C ASP A 290 -0.06 -2.30 -11.91
N VAL A 291 -0.24 -1.51 -12.99
CA VAL A 291 -0.61 -1.98 -14.32
C VAL A 291 0.31 -1.37 -15.37
N ILE A 292 1.01 -2.20 -16.14
CA ILE A 292 1.79 -1.79 -17.32
C ILE A 292 1.09 -2.33 -18.56
N GLY A 293 0.74 -1.44 -19.49
CA GLY A 293 -0.12 -1.81 -20.62
C GLY A 293 -1.45 -2.37 -20.12
N ASP A 294 -1.69 -3.65 -20.39
CA ASP A 294 -2.89 -4.40 -20.00
C ASP A 294 -2.64 -5.42 -18.87
N CYS A 295 -1.42 -5.41 -18.30
CA CYS A 295 -0.97 -6.43 -17.37
C CYS A 295 -0.76 -5.88 -15.95
N VAL A 296 -1.33 -6.58 -14.95
CA VAL A 296 -1.05 -6.36 -13.52
C VAL A 296 0.36 -6.86 -13.20
N THR A 297 1.13 -6.06 -12.51
CA THR A 297 2.51 -6.37 -12.12
C THR A 297 2.72 -6.49 -10.63
N GLU A 298 1.83 -5.89 -9.83
CA GLU A 298 1.86 -5.88 -8.36
C GLU A 298 0.51 -5.46 -7.79
N ILE A 299 0.15 -5.96 -6.59
CA ILE A 299 -1.03 -5.54 -5.83
C ILE A 299 -0.55 -5.06 -4.47
N ASN A 300 -0.42 -3.74 -4.30
CA ASN A 300 0.09 -3.11 -3.09
C ASN A 300 -1.02 -3.01 -2.05
N VAL A 301 -0.81 -3.58 -0.85
CA VAL A 301 -1.81 -3.65 0.22
C VAL A 301 -1.33 -3.05 1.54
N THR A 302 -0.04 -2.77 1.70
CA THR A 302 0.55 -2.20 2.92
C THR A 302 0.21 -0.73 3.09
N SER A 303 0.81 0.14 2.27
CA SER A 303 0.61 1.59 2.33
C SER A 303 0.50 2.22 0.93
N PRO A 304 -0.48 1.81 0.07
CA PRO A 304 -0.61 2.41 -1.26
C PRO A 304 -0.74 3.92 -1.19
N THR A 305 -0.08 4.61 -2.15
CA THR A 305 0.05 6.06 -2.24
C THR A 305 -0.65 6.62 -3.47
N CYS A 306 -0.40 7.89 -3.81
CA CYS A 306 -0.87 8.62 -5.00
C CYS A 306 -2.19 9.38 -4.82
N PHE A 307 -2.70 9.56 -3.61
CA PHE A 307 -3.93 10.31 -3.37
C PHE A 307 -3.78 11.79 -3.76
N GLN A 308 -2.66 12.42 -3.35
CA GLN A 308 -2.43 13.84 -3.60
C GLN A 308 -2.13 14.12 -5.07
N GLU A 309 -1.35 13.26 -5.71
CA GLU A 309 -1.02 13.42 -7.12
C GLU A 309 -2.27 13.36 -8.01
N ILE A 310 -3.19 12.44 -7.72
CA ILE A 310 -4.47 12.34 -8.42
C ILE A 310 -5.32 13.58 -8.14
N TYR A 311 -5.49 13.95 -6.86
CA TYR A 311 -6.27 15.13 -6.48
C TYR A 311 -5.76 16.41 -7.13
N ASN A 312 -4.45 16.65 -7.06
CA ASN A 312 -3.85 17.89 -7.57
C ASN A 312 -3.99 18.04 -9.09
N GLN A 313 -4.07 16.93 -9.83
CA GLN A 313 -4.16 16.96 -11.29
C GLN A 313 -5.58 16.84 -11.84
N THR A 314 -6.50 16.24 -11.08
CA THR A 314 -7.85 15.94 -11.56
C THR A 314 -8.97 16.61 -10.77
N GLY A 315 -8.70 17.07 -9.55
CA GLY A 315 -9.70 17.54 -8.60
C GLY A 315 -10.51 16.43 -7.94
N PHE A 316 -10.27 15.15 -8.27
CA PHE A 316 -10.98 14.03 -7.64
C PHE A 316 -10.45 13.77 -6.23
N ASP A 317 -11.34 13.86 -5.23
CA ASP A 317 -10.98 13.70 -3.82
C ASP A 317 -10.92 12.22 -3.40
N VAL A 318 -9.73 11.62 -3.58
CA VAL A 318 -9.46 10.23 -3.22
C VAL A 318 -9.53 10.02 -1.71
N ALA A 319 -9.10 11.02 -0.92
CA ALA A 319 -9.16 10.93 0.54
C ALA A 319 -10.60 10.90 1.04
N SER A 320 -11.49 11.68 0.42
CA SER A 320 -12.93 11.62 0.72
C SER A 320 -13.51 10.24 0.42
N MET A 321 -13.17 9.64 -0.74
CA MET A 321 -13.63 8.28 -1.09
C MET A 321 -13.12 7.24 -0.08
N PHE A 322 -11.87 7.38 0.39
CA PHE A 322 -11.32 6.49 1.42
C PHE A 322 -12.06 6.62 2.75
N VAL A 323 -12.32 7.84 3.20
CA VAL A 323 -13.02 8.06 4.47
C VAL A 323 -14.47 7.61 4.38
N ASP A 324 -15.18 7.81 3.23
CA ASP A 324 -16.50 7.23 3.00
C ASP A 324 -16.50 5.70 3.16
N ALA A 325 -15.50 5.03 2.58
CA ALA A 325 -15.37 3.58 2.69
C ALA A 325 -15.04 3.13 4.12
N LEU A 326 -14.21 3.90 4.82
CA LEU A 326 -13.83 3.62 6.22
C LEU A 326 -15.05 3.78 7.15
N GLU A 327 -15.80 4.87 7.02
CA GLU A 327 -17.02 5.12 7.79
C GLU A 327 -18.09 4.04 7.52
N ALA A 328 -18.19 3.57 6.28
CA ALA A 328 -19.15 2.52 5.91
C ALA A 328 -18.75 1.11 6.40
N ALA A 329 -17.49 0.89 6.76
CA ALA A 329 -16.97 -0.39 7.23
C ALA A 329 -17.04 -0.55 8.76
N VAL A 330 -17.46 0.48 9.50
CA VAL A 330 -17.56 0.56 10.97
C VAL A 330 -19.00 0.38 11.43
#